data_a18b5f72affe3645658094b55a0e610c
#
_entry.id   a18b5f72affe3645658094b55a0e610c
#
_cell.length_a   1.000
_cell.length_b   1.000
_cell.length_c   1.000
_cell.angle_alpha   90.00
_cell.angle_beta   90.00
_cell.angle_gamma   90.00
#
_symmetry.space_group_name_H-M   'P 1'
#
loop_
_entity.id
_entity.type
_entity.pdbx_description
1 polymer ?
#
loop_
_entity_poly.entity_id
_entity_poly.type
_entity_poly.pdbx_seq_one_letter_code
_entity_poly.pdbx_strand_id
1 'polypeptide(L)'
;MKSQNTQYPVSSQYDSDNVAVPINIVSTTRTNSMTDEIEAVYEYDMVLLKSSSPKQMMIDAIQAYLDTEAQAHFYDGILSLCSYATSTNTKFGPEGQAGVVWRDACWATGYAIMAAVEAQTRTIPTIEELLAEMPAMVWP
;
A
#
# COMPACT_ATOMS: atom_id res chain seq x y z
N MET A 1 -47.07 17.00 -4.14
CA MET A 1 -45.91 16.43 -3.43
C MET A 1 -44.74 16.31 -4.40
N LYS A 2 -43.73 17.13 -4.25
CA LYS A 2 -42.49 16.91 -4.99
C LYS A 2 -41.63 15.92 -4.22
N SER A 3 -41.54 14.68 -4.70
CA SER A 3 -40.53 13.75 -4.21
C SER A 3 -39.18 14.29 -4.65
N GLN A 4 -38.39 14.84 -3.72
CA GLN A 4 -36.97 15.04 -3.99
C GLN A 4 -36.36 13.68 -4.05
N ASN A 5 -35.97 13.30 -5.26
CA ASN A 5 -35.17 12.12 -5.51
C ASN A 5 -33.76 12.42 -4.94
N THR A 6 -33.57 12.10 -3.67
CA THR A 6 -32.25 12.20 -3.05
C THR A 6 -31.39 11.13 -3.67
N GLN A 7 -30.69 11.50 -4.74
CA GLN A 7 -29.76 10.64 -5.41
C GLN A 7 -28.61 10.34 -4.45
N TYR A 8 -28.47 9.08 -4.06
CA TYR A 8 -27.34 8.65 -3.26
C TYR A 8 -26.05 9.02 -3.97
N PRO A 9 -25.06 9.60 -3.29
CA PRO A 9 -23.77 9.81 -3.90
C PRO A 9 -23.18 8.44 -4.26
N VAL A 10 -23.05 8.22 -5.54
CA VAL A 10 -22.26 7.10 -6.05
C VAL A 10 -20.81 7.41 -5.69
N SER A 11 -20.01 6.39 -5.38
CA SER A 11 -18.60 6.52 -5.08
C SER A 11 -17.94 7.57 -5.98
N SER A 12 -17.48 8.68 -5.40
CA SER A 12 -16.73 9.68 -6.14
C SER A 12 -15.25 9.36 -6.03
N GLN A 13 -14.63 9.24 -7.17
CA GLN A 13 -13.18 9.12 -7.25
C GLN A 13 -12.59 10.53 -7.09
N TYR A 14 -11.91 10.77 -5.97
CA TYR A 14 -11.30 12.09 -5.69
C TYR A 14 -9.94 12.26 -6.38
N ASP A 15 -9.18 11.19 -6.49
CA ASP A 15 -7.96 11.07 -7.27
C ASP A 15 -7.73 9.59 -7.62
N SER A 16 -6.66 9.30 -8.34
CA SER A 16 -6.33 7.93 -8.74
C SER A 16 -6.09 6.97 -7.57
N ASP A 17 -5.87 7.50 -6.36
CA ASP A 17 -5.41 6.71 -5.23
C ASP A 17 -6.41 6.65 -4.06
N ASN A 18 -7.48 7.44 -4.12
CA ASN A 18 -8.47 7.51 -3.04
C ASN A 18 -9.89 7.31 -3.58
N VAL A 19 -10.59 6.37 -2.99
CA VAL A 19 -12.02 6.11 -3.24
C VAL A 19 -12.79 6.40 -1.95
N ALA A 20 -13.78 7.28 -2.03
CA ALA A 20 -14.69 7.51 -0.92
C ALA A 20 -15.79 6.43 -0.94
N VAL A 21 -15.89 5.66 0.14
CA VAL A 21 -16.92 4.63 0.30
C VAL A 21 -17.83 5.03 1.46
N PRO A 22 -19.15 5.10 1.27
CA PRO A 22 -20.07 5.33 2.38
C PRO A 22 -20.07 4.11 3.31
N ILE A 23 -19.70 4.32 4.59
CA ILE A 23 -19.67 3.25 5.59
C ILE A 23 -20.97 3.17 6.37
N ASN A 24 -21.58 4.33 6.62
CA ASN A 24 -22.78 4.40 7.41
C ASN A 24 -23.73 5.48 6.83
N ILE A 25 -24.98 5.08 6.62
CA ILE A 25 -26.03 6.00 6.21
C ILE A 25 -26.98 6.14 7.40
N VAL A 26 -26.91 7.29 8.05
CA VAL A 26 -27.85 7.62 9.12
C VAL A 26 -28.92 8.54 8.53
N SER A 27 -30.17 8.09 8.54
CA SER A 27 -31.28 8.94 8.17
C SER A 27 -31.80 9.66 9.42
N THR A 28 -31.74 10.97 9.43
CA THR A 28 -32.35 11.82 10.47
C THR A 28 -33.50 12.59 9.86
N THR A 29 -34.62 12.66 10.59
CA THR A 29 -35.74 13.48 10.19
C THR A 29 -35.68 14.79 10.98
N ARG A 30 -35.69 15.94 10.29
CA ARG A 30 -35.83 17.27 10.88
C ARG A 30 -37.17 17.85 10.48
N THR A 31 -37.87 18.42 11.45
CA THR A 31 -39.08 19.15 11.18
C THR A 31 -38.72 20.61 10.89
N ASN A 32 -39.11 21.10 9.70
CA ASN A 32 -38.96 22.52 9.40
C ASN A 32 -40.00 23.31 10.14
N SER A 33 -39.61 24.16 11.08
CA SER A 33 -40.50 24.95 11.93
C SER A 33 -41.34 26.02 11.18
N MET A 34 -41.05 26.27 9.92
CA MET A 34 -41.79 27.24 9.09
C MET A 34 -42.90 26.63 8.24
N THR A 35 -42.76 25.37 7.86
CA THR A 35 -43.71 24.73 6.91
C THR A 35 -44.33 23.45 7.44
N ASP A 36 -44.01 23.03 8.66
CA ASP A 36 -44.41 21.74 9.24
C ASP A 36 -44.14 20.51 8.35
N GLU A 37 -43.26 20.66 7.35
CA GLU A 37 -42.84 19.57 6.50
C GLU A 37 -41.67 18.81 7.12
N ILE A 38 -41.78 17.49 7.07
CA ILE A 38 -40.69 16.60 7.52
C ILE A 38 -39.70 16.44 6.37
N GLU A 39 -38.54 17.01 6.54
CA GLU A 39 -37.40 16.74 5.64
C GLU A 39 -36.60 15.54 6.12
N ALA A 40 -36.45 14.57 5.25
CA ALA A 40 -35.49 13.48 5.47
C ALA A 40 -34.09 13.96 5.11
N VAL A 41 -33.26 14.09 6.12
CA VAL A 41 -31.83 14.44 5.93
C VAL A 41 -31.00 13.18 6.05
N TYR A 42 -30.22 12.93 5.03
CA TYR A 42 -29.27 11.80 5.02
C TYR A 42 -27.87 12.31 5.34
N GLU A 43 -27.33 11.85 6.44
CA GLU A 43 -25.93 12.08 6.80
C GLU A 43 -25.10 10.86 6.43
N TYR A 44 -23.95 11.11 5.82
CA TYR A 44 -23.03 10.06 5.40
C TYR A 44 -21.72 10.20 6.15
N ASP A 45 -21.34 9.16 6.85
CA ASP A 45 -19.96 9.00 7.28
C ASP A 45 -19.15 8.37 6.14
N MET A 46 -18.21 9.13 5.61
CA MET A 46 -17.33 8.65 4.56
C MET A 46 -15.92 8.45 5.11
N VAL A 47 -15.38 7.26 4.90
CA VAL A 47 -13.97 6.99 5.16
C VAL A 47 -13.22 6.97 3.85
N LEU A 48 -12.16 7.76 3.78
CA LEU A 48 -11.22 7.71 2.67
C LEU A 48 -10.34 6.47 2.84
N LEU A 49 -10.64 5.44 2.06
CA LEU A 49 -9.77 4.28 1.94
C LEU A 49 -8.68 4.64 0.94
N LYS A 50 -7.44 4.71 1.43
CA LYS A 50 -6.28 4.83 0.55
C LYS A 50 -6.14 3.54 -0.24
N SER A 51 -6.54 3.58 -1.50
CA SER A 51 -6.26 2.51 -2.45
C SER A 51 -4.82 2.67 -2.90
N SER A 52 -3.93 1.80 -2.42
CA SER A 52 -2.56 1.78 -2.92
C SER A 52 -2.57 1.34 -4.38
N SER A 53 -1.87 2.09 -5.24
CA SER A 53 -1.68 1.65 -6.63
C SER A 53 -0.97 0.28 -6.67
N PRO A 54 -1.16 -0.53 -7.73
CA PRO A 54 -0.44 -1.80 -7.87
C PRO A 54 1.08 -1.64 -7.72
N LYS A 55 1.63 -0.55 -8.23
CA LYS A 55 3.05 -0.20 -8.08
C LYS A 55 3.43 0.01 -6.62
N GLN A 56 2.62 0.76 -5.86
CA GLN A 56 2.87 0.99 -4.44
C GLN A 56 2.77 -0.31 -3.64
N MET A 57 1.81 -1.17 -3.95
CA MET A 57 1.69 -2.49 -3.32
C MET A 57 2.93 -3.35 -3.54
N MET A 58 3.49 -3.34 -4.75
CA MET A 58 4.74 -4.05 -5.05
C MET A 58 5.94 -3.47 -4.28
N ILE A 59 6.06 -2.14 -4.20
CA ILE A 59 7.12 -1.46 -3.43
C ILE A 59 7.03 -1.84 -1.96
N ASP A 60 5.85 -1.77 -1.37
CA ASP A 60 5.64 -2.08 0.05
C ASP A 60 5.94 -3.56 0.35
N ALA A 61 5.57 -4.47 -0.57
CA ALA A 61 5.86 -5.89 -0.42
C ALA A 61 7.35 -6.22 -0.49
N ILE A 62 8.09 -5.59 -1.41
CA ILE A 62 9.55 -5.77 -1.52
C ILE A 62 10.24 -5.22 -0.26
N GLN A 63 9.84 -4.05 0.21
CA GLN A 63 10.39 -3.47 1.45
C GLN A 63 10.13 -4.38 2.66
N ALA A 64 8.90 -4.87 2.81
CA ALA A 64 8.55 -5.79 3.90
C ALA A 64 9.34 -7.11 3.83
N TYR A 65 9.57 -7.64 2.64
CA TYR A 65 10.39 -8.84 2.42
C TYR A 65 11.82 -8.63 2.88
N LEU A 66 12.45 -7.52 2.47
CA LEU A 66 13.81 -7.15 2.87
C LEU A 66 13.94 -6.97 4.38
N ASP A 67 12.99 -6.27 5.00
CA ASP A 67 13.00 -6.02 6.44
C ASP A 67 12.79 -7.31 7.24
N THR A 68 11.87 -8.18 6.79
CA THR A 68 11.58 -9.45 7.46
C THR A 68 12.80 -10.35 7.52
N GLU A 69 13.54 -10.46 6.42
CA GLU A 69 14.75 -11.28 6.36
C GLU A 69 15.86 -10.72 7.26
N ALA A 70 16.07 -9.40 7.25
CA ALA A 70 17.03 -8.75 8.13
C ALA A 70 16.66 -8.94 9.61
N GLN A 71 15.38 -8.82 9.95
CA GLN A 71 14.88 -9.01 11.32
C GLN A 71 15.03 -10.45 11.80
N ALA A 72 14.91 -11.45 10.94
CA ALA A 72 15.17 -12.84 11.26
C ALA A 72 16.62 -13.09 11.72
N HIS A 73 17.54 -12.20 11.34
CA HIS A 73 18.94 -12.20 11.76
C HIS A 73 19.29 -11.12 12.80
N PHE A 74 18.27 -10.63 13.54
CA PHE A 74 18.39 -9.70 14.66
C PHE A 74 18.83 -8.27 14.29
N TYR A 75 18.65 -7.84 13.03
CA TYR A 75 18.73 -6.45 12.62
C TYR A 75 17.34 -5.79 12.71
N ASP A 76 17.27 -4.46 12.89
CA ASP A 76 16.00 -3.73 12.95
C ASP A 76 15.24 -3.75 11.61
N GLY A 77 15.96 -3.94 10.51
CA GLY A 77 15.48 -3.99 9.14
C GLY A 77 16.65 -3.90 8.17
N ILE A 78 16.35 -3.86 6.87
CA ILE A 78 17.36 -3.86 5.82
C ILE A 78 18.31 -2.65 5.91
N LEU A 79 17.84 -1.47 6.29
CA LEU A 79 18.69 -0.29 6.44
C LEU A 79 19.69 -0.46 7.59
N SER A 80 19.26 -1.05 8.71
CA SER A 80 20.13 -1.39 9.82
C SER A 80 21.21 -2.37 9.38
N LEU A 81 20.85 -3.47 8.70
CA LEU A 81 21.80 -4.43 8.15
C LEU A 81 22.81 -3.75 7.24
N CYS A 82 22.36 -2.98 6.25
CA CYS A 82 23.22 -2.30 5.29
C CYS A 82 24.16 -1.27 5.92
N SER A 83 23.80 -0.68 7.07
CA SER A 83 24.64 0.29 7.76
C SER A 83 25.97 -0.30 8.25
N TYR A 84 26.02 -1.61 8.43
CA TYR A 84 27.26 -2.32 8.84
C TYR A 84 28.21 -2.64 7.69
N ALA A 85 27.90 -2.31 6.44
CA ALA A 85 28.72 -2.66 5.26
C ALA A 85 30.18 -2.16 5.34
N THR A 86 30.41 -1.08 6.10
CA THR A 86 31.77 -0.54 6.35
C THR A 86 32.35 -0.94 7.70
N SER A 87 31.68 -1.80 8.45
CA SER A 87 32.15 -2.25 9.76
C SER A 87 33.39 -3.10 9.61
N THR A 88 34.37 -2.88 10.50
CA THR A 88 35.57 -3.70 10.62
C THR A 88 35.36 -4.97 11.44
N ASN A 89 34.15 -5.16 12.01
CA ASN A 89 33.81 -6.36 12.72
C ASN A 89 33.70 -7.53 11.74
N THR A 90 34.31 -8.67 12.10
CA THR A 90 34.43 -9.84 11.23
C THR A 90 33.10 -10.55 10.92
N LYS A 91 32.06 -10.28 11.70
CA LYS A 91 30.69 -10.74 11.46
C LYS A 91 29.86 -9.67 10.74
N PHE A 92 29.75 -8.48 11.33
CA PHE A 92 28.81 -7.45 10.87
C PHE A 92 29.21 -6.84 9.52
N GLY A 93 30.52 -6.70 9.25
CA GLY A 93 30.99 -6.16 7.98
C GLY A 93 30.57 -7.01 6.77
N PRO A 94 30.93 -8.30 6.72
CA PRO A 94 30.49 -9.19 5.65
C PRO A 94 28.98 -9.32 5.52
N GLU A 95 28.24 -9.41 6.65
CA GLU A 95 26.78 -9.46 6.63
C GLU A 95 26.19 -8.17 6.04
N GLY A 96 26.69 -7.00 6.45
CA GLY A 96 26.25 -5.70 5.91
C GLY A 96 26.53 -5.56 4.41
N GLN A 97 27.70 -6.01 3.93
CA GLN A 97 28.05 -6.01 2.51
C GLN A 97 27.12 -6.94 1.71
N ALA A 98 26.86 -8.14 2.20
CA ALA A 98 25.94 -9.07 1.59
C ALA A 98 24.51 -8.49 1.56
N GLY A 99 24.09 -7.80 2.62
CA GLY A 99 22.82 -7.10 2.70
C GLY A 99 22.65 -6.02 1.64
N VAL A 100 23.69 -5.22 1.38
CA VAL A 100 23.68 -4.20 0.31
C VAL A 100 23.50 -4.83 -1.06
N VAL A 101 24.29 -5.86 -1.37
CA VAL A 101 24.22 -6.55 -2.66
C VAL A 101 22.84 -7.18 -2.87
N TRP A 102 22.32 -7.83 -1.86
CA TRP A 102 21.01 -8.48 -1.92
C TRP A 102 19.87 -7.47 -2.08
N ARG A 103 19.87 -6.40 -1.29
CA ARG A 103 18.90 -5.30 -1.39
C ARG A 103 18.85 -4.73 -2.80
N ASP A 104 20.02 -4.43 -3.36
CA ASP A 104 20.13 -3.84 -4.69
C ASP A 104 19.60 -4.81 -5.77
N ALA A 105 19.88 -6.10 -5.64
CA ALA A 105 19.35 -7.13 -6.53
C ALA A 105 17.82 -7.26 -6.45
N CYS A 106 17.24 -7.23 -5.24
CA CYS A 106 15.79 -7.25 -5.06
C CYS A 106 15.11 -6.04 -5.71
N TRP A 107 15.65 -4.85 -5.50
CA TRP A 107 15.10 -3.64 -6.12
C TRP A 107 15.26 -3.63 -7.64
N ALA A 108 16.39 -4.10 -8.17
CA ALA A 108 16.58 -4.23 -9.62
C ALA A 108 15.53 -5.19 -10.23
N THR A 109 15.27 -6.32 -9.59
CA THR A 109 14.23 -7.28 -10.01
C THR A 109 12.84 -6.63 -9.93
N GLY A 110 12.51 -5.99 -8.82
CA GLY A 110 11.23 -5.32 -8.62
C GLY A 110 10.97 -4.22 -9.65
N TYR A 111 11.93 -3.37 -9.94
CA TYR A 111 11.80 -2.33 -10.96
C TYR A 111 11.65 -2.90 -12.37
N ALA A 112 12.35 -4.00 -12.70
CA ALA A 112 12.17 -4.67 -13.99
C ALA A 112 10.75 -5.23 -14.16
N ILE A 113 10.18 -5.82 -13.10
CA ILE A 113 8.78 -6.29 -13.09
C ILE A 113 7.81 -5.12 -13.25
N MET A 114 7.99 -4.04 -12.48
CA MET A 114 7.14 -2.85 -12.58
C MET A 114 7.19 -2.22 -13.98
N ALA A 115 8.37 -2.12 -14.58
CA ALA A 115 8.53 -1.61 -15.94
C ALA A 115 7.83 -2.50 -16.98
N ALA A 116 7.88 -3.82 -16.83
CA ALA A 116 7.19 -4.75 -17.72
C ALA A 116 5.66 -4.65 -17.61
N VAL A 117 5.13 -4.41 -16.40
CA VAL A 117 3.71 -4.16 -16.18
C VAL A 117 3.30 -2.82 -16.80
N GLU A 118 4.07 -1.75 -16.59
CA GLU A 118 3.82 -0.44 -17.19
C GLU A 118 3.85 -0.48 -18.72
N ALA A 119 4.77 -1.26 -19.30
CA ALA A 119 4.86 -1.49 -20.74
C ALA A 119 3.79 -2.45 -21.29
N GLN A 120 2.90 -2.98 -20.44
CA GLN A 120 1.87 -3.95 -20.79
C GLN A 120 2.41 -5.25 -21.43
N THR A 121 3.67 -5.58 -21.19
CA THR A 121 4.30 -6.83 -21.62
C THR A 121 4.11 -7.96 -20.60
N ARG A 122 3.60 -7.60 -19.42
CA ARG A 122 3.32 -8.52 -18.32
C ARG A 122 2.06 -8.09 -17.57
N THR A 123 1.27 -9.05 -17.07
CA THR A 123 0.18 -8.80 -16.14
C THR A 123 0.72 -8.41 -14.75
N ILE A 124 -0.08 -7.68 -13.98
CA ILE A 124 0.25 -7.36 -12.59
C ILE A 124 0.35 -8.68 -11.80
N PRO A 125 1.51 -9.01 -11.20
CA PRO A 125 1.66 -10.21 -10.39
C PRO A 125 0.92 -10.08 -9.06
N THR A 126 0.54 -11.19 -8.47
CA THR A 126 0.18 -11.22 -7.05
C THR A 126 1.42 -10.96 -6.19
N ILE A 127 1.22 -10.60 -4.92
CA ILE A 127 2.34 -10.40 -3.99
C ILE A 127 3.16 -11.69 -3.83
N GLU A 128 2.50 -12.84 -3.79
CA GLU A 128 3.17 -14.14 -3.69
C GLU A 128 4.05 -14.43 -4.92
N GLU A 129 3.55 -14.20 -6.12
CA GLU A 129 4.31 -14.34 -7.36
C GLU A 129 5.50 -13.36 -7.42
N LEU A 130 5.27 -12.10 -7.00
CA LEU A 130 6.33 -11.09 -6.93
C LEU A 130 7.46 -11.54 -6.01
N LEU A 131 7.14 -11.97 -4.80
CA LEU A 131 8.15 -12.39 -3.81
C LEU A 131 8.85 -13.68 -4.21
N ALA A 132 8.19 -14.58 -4.93
CA ALA A 132 8.80 -15.79 -5.46
C ALA A 132 9.91 -15.51 -6.50
N GLU A 133 9.85 -14.36 -7.18
CA GLU A 133 10.86 -13.92 -8.14
C GLU A 133 12.03 -13.13 -7.51
N MET A 134 11.89 -12.74 -6.23
CA MET A 134 12.97 -12.03 -5.54
C MET A 134 14.17 -12.95 -5.27
N PRO A 135 15.40 -12.45 -5.45
CA PRO A 135 16.59 -13.21 -5.09
C PRO A 135 16.61 -13.48 -3.58
N ALA A 136 17.02 -14.69 -3.21
CA ALA A 136 17.21 -15.05 -1.81
C ALA A 136 18.48 -14.40 -1.24
N MET A 137 18.44 -14.05 0.05
CA MET A 137 19.63 -13.59 0.77
C MET A 137 20.61 -14.76 0.95
N VAL A 138 21.88 -14.50 0.69
CA VAL A 138 22.98 -15.44 0.98
C VAL A 138 23.83 -14.83 2.09
N TRP A 139 23.69 -15.39 3.27
CA TRP A 139 24.46 -14.98 4.43
C TRP A 139 25.89 -15.53 4.37
N PRO A 140 26.90 -14.72 4.74
CA PRO A 140 28.33 -15.15 4.74
C PRO A 140 28.66 -16.09 5.88
#